data_5b0c16816ddc8384c0bb7de806f8fd4c
#
_entry.id   5b0c16816ddc8384c0bb7de806f8fd4c
#
_cell.length_a   1.000
_cell.length_b   1.000
_cell.length_c   1.000
_cell.angle_alpha   90.00
_cell.angle_beta   90.00
_cell.angle_gamma   90.00
#
_symmetry.space_group_name_H-M   'P 1'
#
loop_
_entity.id
_entity.type
_entity.pdbx_description
1 polymer ?
#
loop_
_entity_poly.entity_id
_entity_poly.type
_entity_poly.pdbx_seq_one_letter_code
_entity_poly.pdbx_strand_id
1 'polypeptide(L)'
;MAHLRAALVTPLSGPLSLFGRAGATALAIWAKSAALPPPWTSVGLDVRGTGNDIRAAMQAALAAQPDVLFGPYGSGPMLGAARACERVLWNHGGASSRLRRPAFPQVINVLAPASTYFSGAVQAAHTVDPSITTISLLYSTTGFGKDVAESAATTAANLHLDLTSTAFAPSQAPAIVPAVPDGDVLLVVGNFADELAVASLLLTRPWRFAAFVGAGVDEVLTTLGHQREGLLGPAQWLPAAAIEPDEGPDSDWFVEAYRKEAGVDPSYVAAQAFAAGVLYARCLRDAQETTDTAIQAVAQTLECTTLYGKFQLDPSSGLQSGHQGLIVQWQQGRRRAVWPPERAECPVIFPLPSHHRREGR
;
A
#
# COMPACT_ATOMS: atom_id res chain seq x y z
N MET A 1 -2.89 -0.20 -37.22
CA MET A 1 -3.33 -0.05 -35.82
C MET A 1 -2.57 -1.09 -34.99
N ALA A 2 -1.83 -0.69 -33.99
CA ALA A 2 -1.05 -1.58 -33.15
C ALA A 2 -1.82 -1.94 -31.86
N HIS A 3 -1.64 -3.17 -31.41
CA HIS A 3 -2.21 -3.67 -30.17
C HIS A 3 -1.12 -3.75 -29.10
N LEU A 4 -1.32 -3.09 -27.95
CA LEU A 4 -0.39 -3.13 -26.82
C LEU A 4 -0.63 -4.40 -26.02
N ARG A 5 0.43 -5.16 -25.72
CA ARG A 5 0.37 -6.38 -24.90
C ARG A 5 0.84 -6.05 -23.49
N ALA A 6 -0.07 -6.12 -22.55
CA ALA A 6 0.20 -5.95 -21.13
C ALA A 6 0.18 -7.33 -20.42
N ALA A 7 1.07 -7.54 -19.49
CA ALA A 7 1.04 -8.70 -18.61
C ALA A 7 1.06 -8.29 -17.14
N LEU A 8 0.25 -8.96 -16.33
CA LEU A 8 0.22 -8.86 -14.88
C LEU A 8 0.52 -10.22 -14.28
N VAL A 9 1.50 -10.29 -13.39
CA VAL A 9 1.72 -11.46 -12.53
C VAL A 9 1.32 -11.07 -11.13
N THR A 10 0.31 -11.76 -10.52
CA THR A 10 -0.21 -11.36 -9.20
C THR A 10 -0.77 -12.56 -8.42
N PRO A 11 -0.84 -12.53 -7.07
CA PRO A 11 -1.47 -13.60 -6.31
C PRO A 11 -2.97 -13.73 -6.63
N LEU A 12 -3.39 -14.85 -7.24
CA LEU A 12 -4.80 -15.17 -7.50
C LEU A 12 -5.36 -16.22 -6.53
N SER A 13 -4.50 -16.77 -5.66
CA SER A 13 -4.83 -17.72 -4.60
C SER A 13 -4.04 -17.40 -3.33
N GLY A 14 -4.43 -18.00 -2.19
CA GLY A 14 -3.78 -17.78 -0.90
C GLY A 14 -4.13 -16.43 -0.25
N PRO A 15 -3.43 -16.05 0.83
CA PRO A 15 -3.80 -14.92 1.71
C PRO A 15 -3.81 -13.55 1.02
N LEU A 16 -3.05 -13.38 -0.06
CA LEU A 16 -2.98 -12.13 -0.82
C LEU A 16 -3.89 -12.10 -2.04
N SER A 17 -4.71 -13.13 -2.27
CA SER A 17 -5.53 -13.26 -3.49
C SER A 17 -6.58 -12.17 -3.64
N LEU A 18 -7.15 -11.68 -2.55
CA LEU A 18 -8.09 -10.57 -2.55
C LEU A 18 -7.46 -9.33 -3.22
N PHE A 19 -6.26 -8.99 -2.81
CA PHE A 19 -5.52 -7.83 -3.32
C PHE A 19 -5.00 -8.05 -4.73
N GLY A 20 -4.53 -9.27 -5.05
CA GLY A 20 -4.13 -9.61 -6.41
C GLY A 20 -5.27 -9.50 -7.41
N ARG A 21 -6.48 -9.94 -7.03
CA ARG A 21 -7.68 -9.80 -7.87
C ARG A 21 -8.12 -8.35 -8.00
N ALA A 22 -8.06 -7.56 -6.92
CA ALA A 22 -8.37 -6.13 -6.96
C ALA A 22 -7.47 -5.39 -7.97
N GLY A 23 -6.16 -5.66 -7.94
CA GLY A 23 -5.22 -5.11 -8.91
C GLY A 23 -5.50 -5.57 -10.35
N ALA A 24 -5.85 -6.85 -10.55
CA ALA A 24 -6.19 -7.39 -11.86
C ALA A 24 -7.45 -6.72 -12.45
N THR A 25 -8.50 -6.55 -11.64
CA THR A 25 -9.71 -5.83 -12.05
C THR A 25 -9.40 -4.38 -12.43
N ALA A 26 -8.61 -3.69 -11.64
CA ALA A 26 -8.24 -2.30 -11.89
C ALA A 26 -7.42 -2.14 -13.19
N LEU A 27 -6.46 -3.03 -13.46
CA LEU A 27 -5.72 -3.03 -14.72
C LEU A 27 -6.57 -3.44 -15.92
N ALA A 28 -7.59 -4.29 -15.73
CA ALA A 28 -8.56 -4.60 -16.79
C ALA A 28 -9.42 -3.37 -17.14
N ILE A 29 -9.81 -2.56 -16.13
CA ILE A 29 -10.49 -1.28 -16.35
C ILE A 29 -9.59 -0.32 -17.11
N TRP A 30 -8.31 -0.18 -16.68
CA TRP A 30 -7.34 0.61 -17.42
C TRP A 30 -7.21 0.16 -18.86
N ALA A 31 -7.05 -1.14 -19.12
CA ALA A 31 -6.88 -1.67 -20.45
C ALA A 31 -8.06 -1.35 -21.39
N LYS A 32 -9.30 -1.28 -20.84
CA LYS A 32 -10.53 -0.91 -21.58
C LYS A 32 -10.62 0.61 -21.83
N SER A 33 -10.02 1.45 -20.99
CA SER A 33 -10.17 2.91 -20.98
C SER A 33 -8.90 3.68 -21.32
N ALA A 34 -7.76 3.00 -21.56
CA ALA A 34 -6.47 3.63 -21.73
C ALA A 34 -6.44 4.60 -22.93
N ALA A 35 -6.08 5.84 -22.67
CA ALA A 35 -5.76 6.83 -23.69
C ALA A 35 -4.34 6.60 -24.22
N LEU A 36 -4.22 5.80 -25.29
CA LEU A 36 -2.94 5.45 -25.87
C LEU A 36 -2.55 6.42 -27.01
N PRO A 37 -1.24 6.71 -27.17
CA PRO A 37 -0.77 7.43 -28.33
C PRO A 37 -0.79 6.54 -29.59
N PRO A 38 -0.92 7.11 -30.81
CA PRO A 38 -0.69 6.33 -32.02
C PRO A 38 0.72 5.70 -32.04
N PRO A 39 0.89 4.51 -32.62
CA PRO A 39 -0.09 3.74 -33.40
C PRO A 39 -0.97 2.80 -32.56
N TRP A 40 -0.87 2.78 -31.23
CA TRP A 40 -1.61 1.87 -30.35
C TRP A 40 -3.07 2.28 -30.19
N THR A 41 -3.98 1.34 -30.34
CA THR A 41 -5.43 1.58 -30.30
C THR A 41 -6.17 0.73 -29.28
N SER A 42 -5.51 -0.25 -28.67
CA SER A 42 -6.09 -1.15 -27.68
C SER A 42 -5.02 -1.81 -26.84
N VAL A 43 -5.42 -2.28 -25.65
CA VAL A 43 -4.57 -3.04 -24.74
C VAL A 43 -5.16 -4.44 -24.57
N GLY A 44 -4.33 -5.48 -24.75
CA GLY A 44 -4.62 -6.83 -24.31
C GLY A 44 -3.90 -7.13 -23.01
N LEU A 45 -4.64 -7.44 -21.95
CA LEU A 45 -4.11 -7.76 -20.64
C LEU A 45 -4.12 -9.28 -20.39
N ASP A 46 -2.93 -9.87 -20.24
CA ASP A 46 -2.73 -11.25 -19.79
C ASP A 46 -2.50 -11.25 -18.26
N VAL A 47 -3.35 -11.95 -17.51
CA VAL A 47 -3.26 -12.04 -16.05
C VAL A 47 -2.87 -13.45 -15.63
N ARG A 48 -1.75 -13.55 -14.88
CA ARG A 48 -1.19 -14.82 -14.42
C ARG A 48 -1.07 -14.84 -12.91
N GLY A 49 -1.43 -15.98 -12.31
CA GLY A 49 -1.23 -16.22 -10.89
C GLY A 49 0.25 -16.44 -10.57
N THR A 50 0.69 -15.97 -9.40
CA THR A 50 2.07 -16.24 -8.91
C THR A 50 2.30 -17.72 -8.62
N GLY A 51 1.24 -18.49 -8.34
CA GLY A 51 1.37 -19.87 -7.88
C GLY A 51 2.25 -19.99 -6.64
N ASN A 52 2.95 -21.12 -6.54
CA ASN A 52 3.97 -21.37 -5.50
C ASN A 52 5.40 -21.01 -6.00
N ASP A 53 5.55 -20.68 -7.28
CA ASP A 53 6.83 -20.33 -7.90
C ASP A 53 6.70 -19.05 -8.73
N ILE A 54 7.06 -17.94 -8.11
CA ILE A 54 7.05 -16.61 -8.76
C ILE A 54 7.99 -16.56 -9.97
N ARG A 55 9.12 -17.28 -9.94
CA ARG A 55 10.07 -17.30 -11.05
C ARG A 55 9.44 -17.95 -12.29
N ALA A 56 8.80 -19.10 -12.13
CA ALA A 56 8.10 -19.76 -13.23
C ALA A 56 6.96 -18.90 -13.79
N ALA A 57 6.19 -18.23 -12.92
CA ALA A 57 5.13 -17.32 -13.33
C ALA A 57 5.67 -16.12 -14.15
N MET A 58 6.77 -15.53 -13.71
CA MET A 58 7.44 -14.44 -14.43
C MET A 58 7.98 -14.89 -15.78
N GLN A 59 8.65 -16.05 -15.85
CA GLN A 59 9.14 -16.62 -17.11
C GLN A 59 8.00 -16.87 -18.12
N ALA A 60 6.86 -17.41 -17.65
CA ALA A 60 5.70 -17.63 -18.47
C ALA A 60 5.09 -16.31 -19.00
N ALA A 61 5.08 -15.25 -18.19
CA ALA A 61 4.65 -13.93 -18.63
C ALA A 61 5.60 -13.34 -19.69
N LEU A 62 6.91 -13.44 -19.46
CA LEU A 62 7.94 -12.94 -20.39
C LEU A 62 7.95 -13.69 -21.73
N ALA A 63 7.63 -15.00 -21.74
CA ALA A 63 7.53 -15.80 -22.97
C ALA A 63 6.44 -15.28 -23.93
N ALA A 64 5.41 -14.58 -23.42
CA ALA A 64 4.39 -13.92 -24.24
C ALA A 64 4.88 -12.58 -24.84
N GLN A 65 6.10 -12.17 -24.56
CA GLN A 65 6.72 -10.92 -25.04
C GLN A 65 5.82 -9.69 -24.83
N PRO A 66 5.44 -9.36 -23.60
CA PRO A 66 4.60 -8.20 -23.32
C PRO A 66 5.36 -6.90 -23.60
N ASP A 67 4.63 -5.86 -24.01
CA ASP A 67 5.15 -4.50 -24.16
C ASP A 67 5.26 -3.80 -22.80
N VAL A 68 4.39 -4.16 -21.84
CA VAL A 68 4.44 -3.70 -20.43
C VAL A 68 4.23 -4.85 -19.46
N LEU A 69 4.96 -4.83 -18.35
CA LEU A 69 4.90 -5.85 -17.30
C LEU A 69 4.59 -5.23 -15.94
N PHE A 70 3.48 -5.66 -15.33
CA PHE A 70 3.09 -5.27 -13.98
C PHE A 70 3.44 -6.38 -12.98
N GLY A 71 4.06 -5.98 -11.87
CA GLY A 71 4.49 -6.89 -10.81
C GLY A 71 3.37 -7.26 -9.83
N PRO A 72 3.64 -8.24 -8.96
CA PRO A 72 2.64 -8.76 -8.04
C PRO A 72 2.37 -7.83 -6.84
N TYR A 73 1.18 -8.02 -6.25
CA TYR A 73 0.91 -7.48 -4.93
C TYR A 73 1.69 -8.23 -3.84
N GLY A 74 2.19 -7.45 -2.87
CA GLY A 74 2.93 -7.92 -1.71
C GLY A 74 4.45 -7.80 -1.86
N SER A 75 5.12 -7.32 -0.80
CA SER A 75 6.57 -7.06 -0.81
C SER A 75 7.41 -8.29 -1.10
N GLY A 76 7.04 -9.44 -0.52
CA GLY A 76 7.75 -10.71 -0.77
C GLY A 76 7.65 -11.18 -2.23
N PRO A 77 6.44 -11.36 -2.77
CA PRO A 77 6.23 -11.69 -4.18
C PRO A 77 6.91 -10.69 -5.13
N MET A 78 6.80 -9.38 -4.86
CA MET A 78 7.41 -8.35 -5.72
C MET A 78 8.95 -8.44 -5.74
N LEU A 79 9.59 -8.66 -4.59
CA LEU A 79 11.02 -8.91 -4.51
C LEU A 79 11.44 -10.18 -5.29
N GLY A 80 10.62 -11.22 -5.23
CA GLY A 80 10.80 -12.44 -6.02
C GLY A 80 10.71 -12.18 -7.53
N ALA A 81 9.71 -11.42 -7.96
CA ALA A 81 9.51 -11.03 -9.35
C ALA A 81 10.66 -10.16 -9.86
N ALA A 82 11.10 -9.18 -9.08
CA ALA A 82 12.21 -8.29 -9.44
C ALA A 82 13.55 -9.04 -9.62
N ARG A 83 13.77 -10.12 -8.84
CA ARG A 83 14.95 -10.99 -9.03
C ARG A 83 14.85 -11.92 -10.25
N ALA A 84 13.64 -12.20 -10.70
CA ALA A 84 13.38 -13.10 -11.81
C ALA A 84 13.24 -12.38 -13.17
N CYS A 85 13.30 -11.04 -13.19
CA CYS A 85 13.01 -10.22 -14.35
C CYS A 85 14.03 -9.09 -14.50
N GLU A 86 14.63 -9.00 -15.70
CA GLU A 86 15.51 -7.89 -16.07
C GLU A 86 14.78 -6.79 -16.86
N ARG A 87 13.56 -7.08 -17.34
CA ARG A 87 12.69 -6.12 -18.02
C ARG A 87 12.15 -5.08 -17.04
N VAL A 88 11.78 -3.90 -17.53
CA VAL A 88 11.06 -2.90 -16.74
C VAL A 88 9.83 -3.51 -16.12
N LEU A 89 9.71 -3.38 -14.78
CA LEU A 89 8.67 -3.99 -13.97
C LEU A 89 7.97 -2.91 -13.14
N TRP A 90 6.70 -2.68 -13.45
CA TRP A 90 5.87 -1.70 -12.74
C TRP A 90 5.43 -2.27 -11.39
N ASN A 91 5.93 -1.68 -10.32
CA ASN A 91 5.59 -2.08 -8.96
C ASN A 91 4.43 -1.26 -8.42
N HIS A 92 3.25 -1.86 -8.41
CA HIS A 92 2.06 -1.29 -7.80
C HIS A 92 1.66 -1.95 -6.48
N GLY A 93 2.42 -2.94 -5.98
CA GLY A 93 1.94 -3.75 -4.86
C GLY A 93 2.99 -4.12 -3.82
N GLY A 94 4.27 -3.86 -4.07
CA GLY A 94 5.36 -4.19 -3.14
C GLY A 94 5.92 -2.94 -2.46
N ALA A 95 5.55 -2.69 -1.20
CA ALA A 95 5.96 -1.49 -0.48
C ALA A 95 7.37 -1.56 0.15
N SER A 96 8.11 -2.67 0.00
CA SER A 96 9.44 -2.80 0.62
C SER A 96 10.43 -1.77 0.09
N SER A 97 11.10 -1.05 0.98
CA SER A 97 12.19 -0.12 0.66
C SER A 97 13.41 -0.81 0.01
N ARG A 98 13.47 -2.14 0.05
CA ARG A 98 14.49 -2.94 -0.64
C ARG A 98 14.33 -2.96 -2.16
N LEU A 99 13.17 -2.57 -2.70
CA LEU A 99 12.90 -2.42 -4.14
C LEU A 99 13.48 -1.13 -4.70
N ARG A 100 14.67 -0.78 -4.24
CA ARG A 100 15.39 0.46 -4.58
C ARG A 100 16.62 0.19 -5.46
N ARG A 101 17.10 1.25 -6.10
CA ARG A 101 18.42 1.27 -6.76
C ARG A 101 19.55 1.25 -5.74
N PRO A 102 20.70 0.71 -6.09
CA PRO A 102 21.03 0.09 -7.39
C PRO A 102 20.60 -1.38 -7.51
N ALA A 103 19.99 -1.96 -6.45
CA ALA A 103 19.68 -3.40 -6.41
C ALA A 103 18.66 -3.82 -7.49
N PHE A 104 17.67 -2.97 -7.79
CA PHE A 104 16.60 -3.24 -8.76
C PHE A 104 16.37 -2.02 -9.66
N PRO A 105 17.32 -1.69 -10.54
CA PRO A 105 17.21 -0.50 -11.40
C PRO A 105 16.04 -0.57 -12.37
N GLN A 106 15.58 -1.75 -12.74
CA GLN A 106 14.46 -1.99 -13.65
C GLN A 106 13.07 -1.79 -13.01
N VAL A 107 12.98 -1.62 -11.68
CA VAL A 107 11.68 -1.47 -11.00
C VAL A 107 11.24 -0.01 -11.00
N ILE A 108 10.01 0.24 -11.47
CA ILE A 108 9.33 1.54 -11.35
C ILE A 108 8.34 1.46 -10.20
N ASN A 109 8.63 2.17 -9.10
CA ASN A 109 7.84 2.12 -7.87
C ASN A 109 6.69 3.14 -7.92
N VAL A 110 5.45 2.66 -8.00
CA VAL A 110 4.25 3.51 -8.07
C VAL A 110 3.75 3.91 -6.68
N LEU A 111 3.91 3.03 -5.69
CA LEU A 111 3.40 3.23 -4.33
C LEU A 111 4.48 3.77 -3.38
N ALA A 112 4.07 4.49 -2.34
CA ALA A 112 4.98 4.93 -1.29
C ALA A 112 5.60 3.73 -0.55
N PRO A 113 6.89 3.81 -0.16
CA PRO A 113 7.55 2.73 0.56
C PRO A 113 6.99 2.54 1.97
N ALA A 114 7.06 1.32 2.48
CA ALA A 114 6.61 0.94 3.81
C ALA A 114 7.30 1.76 4.93
N SER A 115 8.48 2.27 4.66
CA SER A 115 9.21 3.19 5.56
C SER A 115 8.52 4.54 5.80
N THR A 116 7.33 4.77 5.26
CA THR A 116 6.51 5.97 5.53
C THR A 116 5.24 5.67 6.32
N TYR A 117 4.89 4.40 6.53
CA TYR A 117 3.55 4.00 6.96
C TYR A 117 3.16 4.51 8.36
N PHE A 118 3.98 4.32 9.39
CA PHE A 118 3.62 4.73 10.74
C PHE A 118 4.10 6.13 11.12
N SER A 119 4.87 6.81 10.28
CA SER A 119 5.27 8.18 10.59
C SER A 119 4.07 9.10 10.81
N GLY A 120 3.07 9.04 9.91
CA GLY A 120 1.85 9.82 10.04
C GLY A 120 1.01 9.46 11.27
N ALA A 121 0.96 8.17 11.68
CA ALA A 121 0.22 7.75 12.87
C ALA A 121 0.86 8.29 14.16
N VAL A 122 2.19 8.26 14.26
CA VAL A 122 2.94 8.82 15.40
C VAL A 122 2.78 10.35 15.44
N GLN A 123 2.88 11.03 14.30
CA GLN A 123 2.67 12.48 14.20
C GLN A 123 1.24 12.87 14.58
N ALA A 124 0.23 12.16 14.07
CA ALA A 124 -1.16 12.42 14.39
C ALA A 124 -1.45 12.26 15.89
N ALA A 125 -0.97 11.17 16.49
CA ALA A 125 -1.14 10.92 17.92
C ALA A 125 -0.50 12.02 18.77
N HIS A 126 0.75 12.40 18.48
CA HIS A 126 1.46 13.47 19.21
C HIS A 126 0.82 14.86 19.01
N THR A 127 0.30 15.13 17.81
CA THR A 127 -0.40 16.41 17.52
C THR A 127 -1.71 16.52 18.28
N VAL A 128 -2.48 15.42 18.35
CA VAL A 128 -3.77 15.39 19.07
C VAL A 128 -3.57 15.45 20.59
N ASP A 129 -2.52 14.79 21.06
CA ASP A 129 -2.21 14.73 22.48
C ASP A 129 -0.70 14.85 22.75
N PRO A 130 -0.20 16.07 22.94
CA PRO A 130 1.21 16.33 23.22
C PRO A 130 1.72 15.73 24.55
N SER A 131 0.84 15.19 25.39
CA SER A 131 1.22 14.55 26.65
C SER A 131 1.60 13.08 26.50
N ILE A 132 1.48 12.48 25.30
CA ILE A 132 2.00 11.13 25.07
C ILE A 132 3.53 11.15 25.15
N THR A 133 4.09 10.11 25.76
CA THR A 133 5.53 9.95 25.93
C THR A 133 6.04 8.59 25.49
N THR A 134 5.17 7.57 25.44
CA THR A 134 5.58 6.18 25.27
C THR A 134 4.85 5.50 24.11
N ILE A 135 5.62 4.76 23.30
CA ILE A 135 5.11 3.98 22.19
C ILE A 135 5.56 2.53 22.34
N SER A 136 4.61 1.60 22.25
CA SER A 136 4.89 0.17 22.16
C SER A 136 4.66 -0.29 20.73
N LEU A 137 5.72 -0.77 20.07
CA LEU A 137 5.70 -1.24 18.69
C LEU A 137 5.89 -2.77 18.66
N LEU A 138 4.90 -3.48 18.14
CA LEU A 138 4.97 -4.91 17.84
C LEU A 138 5.13 -5.10 16.33
N TYR A 139 6.22 -5.74 15.89
CA TYR A 139 6.50 -5.87 14.46
C TYR A 139 7.03 -7.24 14.05
N SER A 140 6.63 -7.70 12.86
CA SER A 140 7.15 -8.93 12.28
C SER A 140 8.60 -8.75 11.79
N THR A 141 9.42 -9.80 11.92
CA THR A 141 10.83 -9.82 11.46
C THR A 141 10.97 -9.88 9.92
N THR A 142 9.87 -9.76 9.17
CA THR A 142 9.90 -9.66 7.71
C THR A 142 10.55 -8.34 7.26
N GLY A 143 10.98 -8.26 5.99
CA GLY A 143 11.49 -7.00 5.44
C GLY A 143 10.47 -5.86 5.52
N PHE A 144 9.20 -6.14 5.21
CA PHE A 144 8.11 -5.17 5.33
C PHE A 144 7.91 -4.69 6.79
N GLY A 145 7.83 -5.63 7.75
CA GLY A 145 7.67 -5.26 9.16
C GLY A 145 8.82 -4.41 9.68
N LYS A 146 10.06 -4.72 9.28
CA LYS A 146 11.25 -3.92 9.64
C LYS A 146 11.21 -2.52 9.02
N ASP A 147 10.83 -2.40 7.74
CA ASP A 147 10.72 -1.10 7.06
C ASP A 147 9.70 -0.19 7.77
N VAL A 148 8.54 -0.74 8.17
CA VAL A 148 7.52 0.01 8.92
C VAL A 148 7.98 0.36 10.33
N ALA A 149 8.65 -0.56 11.02
CA ALA A 149 9.18 -0.33 12.36
C ALA A 149 10.25 0.77 12.39
N GLU A 150 11.13 0.81 11.40
CA GLU A 150 12.17 1.86 11.25
C GLU A 150 11.53 3.23 11.07
N SER A 151 10.46 3.32 10.29
CA SER A 151 9.66 4.54 10.10
C SER A 151 9.12 5.08 11.42
N ALA A 152 8.48 4.20 12.21
CA ALA A 152 7.95 4.57 13.52
C ALA A 152 9.05 5.04 14.48
N ALA A 153 10.16 4.30 14.54
CA ALA A 153 11.28 4.61 15.42
C ALA A 153 11.94 5.96 15.07
N THR A 154 12.16 6.22 13.78
CA THR A 154 12.72 7.49 13.30
C THR A 154 11.80 8.66 13.68
N THR A 155 10.50 8.51 13.48
CA THR A 155 9.54 9.57 13.79
C THR A 155 9.42 9.80 15.29
N ALA A 156 9.38 8.73 16.10
CA ALA A 156 9.36 8.81 17.55
C ALA A 156 10.60 9.55 18.10
N ALA A 157 11.80 9.21 17.60
CA ALA A 157 13.04 9.88 17.97
C ALA A 157 13.02 11.39 17.65
N ASN A 158 12.52 11.77 16.47
CA ASN A 158 12.39 13.18 16.06
C ASN A 158 11.41 13.98 16.94
N LEU A 159 10.41 13.29 17.52
CA LEU A 159 9.43 13.87 18.42
C LEU A 159 9.77 13.68 19.90
N HIS A 160 10.96 13.16 20.22
CA HIS A 160 11.43 12.87 21.57
C HIS A 160 10.50 11.93 22.36
N LEU A 161 9.90 10.94 21.69
CA LEU A 161 9.05 9.92 22.29
C LEU A 161 9.84 8.62 22.55
N ASP A 162 9.60 7.98 23.68
CA ASP A 162 10.21 6.71 24.05
C ASP A 162 9.52 5.56 23.31
N LEU A 163 10.20 4.93 22.35
CA LEU A 163 9.66 3.81 21.60
C LEU A 163 10.33 2.50 22.02
N THR A 164 9.53 1.56 22.50
CA THR A 164 9.96 0.18 22.78
C THR A 164 9.46 -0.75 21.68
N SER A 165 10.40 -1.44 21.02
CA SER A 165 10.11 -2.37 19.92
C SER A 165 10.15 -3.82 20.39
N THR A 166 9.11 -4.60 20.04
CA THR A 166 9.02 -6.05 20.29
C THR A 166 8.89 -6.76 18.93
N ALA A 167 9.87 -7.59 18.59
CA ALA A 167 9.90 -8.32 17.32
C ALA A 167 9.28 -9.71 17.46
N PHE A 168 8.60 -10.20 16.42
CA PHE A 168 8.09 -11.57 16.33
C PHE A 168 8.35 -12.19 14.95
N ALA A 169 8.53 -13.52 14.92
CA ALA A 169 8.54 -14.25 13.66
C ALA A 169 7.10 -14.44 13.14
N PRO A 170 6.89 -14.44 11.80
CA PRO A 170 5.55 -14.66 11.23
C PRO A 170 4.83 -15.85 11.85
N SER A 171 3.54 -15.68 12.14
CA SER A 171 2.65 -16.63 12.81
C SER A 171 2.96 -16.89 14.30
N GLN A 172 3.89 -16.15 14.91
CA GLN A 172 4.21 -16.28 16.34
C GLN A 172 3.79 -15.06 17.17
N ALA A 173 3.10 -14.10 16.58
CA ALA A 173 2.70 -12.87 17.23
C ALA A 173 1.96 -13.07 18.58
N PRO A 174 0.99 -13.98 18.74
CA PRO A 174 0.29 -14.16 20.02
C PRO A 174 1.21 -14.57 21.18
N ALA A 175 2.24 -15.37 20.91
CA ALA A 175 3.16 -15.85 21.94
C ALA A 175 4.03 -14.73 22.55
N ILE A 176 4.24 -13.63 21.80
CA ILE A 176 5.08 -12.51 22.24
C ILE A 176 4.30 -11.39 22.93
N VAL A 177 2.96 -11.42 22.88
CA VAL A 177 2.09 -10.39 23.51
C VAL A 177 2.43 -10.09 24.97
N PRO A 178 2.78 -11.09 25.84
CA PRO A 178 3.16 -10.79 27.22
C PRO A 178 4.42 -9.94 27.36
N ALA A 179 5.31 -9.94 26.35
CA ALA A 179 6.54 -9.14 26.36
C ALA A 179 6.34 -7.71 25.83
N VAL A 180 5.16 -7.38 25.26
CA VAL A 180 4.84 -6.02 24.81
C VAL A 180 4.58 -5.14 26.05
N PRO A 181 5.36 -4.09 26.29
CA PRO A 181 5.12 -3.19 27.42
C PRO A 181 3.84 -2.39 27.23
N ASP A 182 3.24 -1.93 28.31
CA ASP A 182 2.19 -0.92 28.27
C ASP A 182 2.77 0.45 27.87
N GLY A 183 1.93 1.33 27.31
CA GLY A 183 2.32 2.65 26.86
C GLY A 183 1.12 3.49 26.44
N ASP A 184 1.37 4.69 25.95
CA ASP A 184 0.31 5.59 25.46
C ASP A 184 -0.18 5.15 24.09
N VAL A 185 0.74 4.75 23.19
CA VAL A 185 0.46 4.40 21.79
C VAL A 185 0.87 2.97 21.51
N LEU A 186 -0.03 2.19 20.91
CA LEU A 186 0.23 0.87 20.36
C LEU A 186 0.39 0.95 18.84
N LEU A 187 1.49 0.42 18.30
CA LEU A 187 1.69 0.23 16.87
C LEU A 187 1.88 -1.26 16.58
N VAL A 188 1.16 -1.82 15.61
CA VAL A 188 1.27 -3.24 15.23
C VAL A 188 1.46 -3.38 13.72
N VAL A 189 2.48 -4.12 13.32
CA VAL A 189 2.73 -4.47 11.92
C VAL A 189 3.15 -5.92 11.77
N GLY A 190 2.37 -6.66 10.98
CA GLY A 190 2.61 -8.06 10.65
C GLY A 190 2.01 -8.43 9.29
N ASN A 191 1.77 -9.72 9.08
CA ASN A 191 0.75 -10.10 8.14
C ASN A 191 -0.64 -9.91 8.81
N PHE A 192 -1.68 -9.82 8.01
CA PHE A 192 -3.02 -9.50 8.52
C PHE A 192 -3.57 -10.54 9.52
N ALA A 193 -3.17 -11.83 9.39
CA ALA A 193 -3.55 -12.86 10.34
C ALA A 193 -2.86 -12.67 11.71
N ASP A 194 -1.58 -12.28 11.70
CA ASP A 194 -0.84 -11.95 12.92
C ASP A 194 -1.45 -10.72 13.61
N GLU A 195 -1.77 -9.66 12.85
CA GLU A 195 -2.39 -8.45 13.40
C GLU A 195 -3.75 -8.76 14.04
N LEU A 196 -4.59 -9.54 13.34
CA LEU A 196 -5.90 -9.96 13.88
C LEU A 196 -5.75 -10.80 15.16
N ALA A 197 -4.80 -11.73 15.17
CA ALA A 197 -4.57 -12.61 16.30
C ALA A 197 -4.14 -11.87 17.59
N VAL A 198 -3.38 -10.76 17.45
CA VAL A 198 -2.94 -9.97 18.60
C VAL A 198 -3.90 -8.84 18.96
N ALA A 199 -4.72 -8.36 18.03
CA ALA A 199 -5.63 -7.25 18.27
C ALA A 199 -6.57 -7.51 19.47
N SER A 200 -7.21 -8.69 19.53
CA SER A 200 -8.10 -9.07 20.62
C SER A 200 -7.41 -9.16 21.99
N LEU A 201 -6.11 -9.37 22.02
CA LEU A 201 -5.31 -9.47 23.24
C LEU A 201 -4.77 -8.09 23.67
N LEU A 202 -4.22 -7.32 22.74
CA LEU A 202 -3.59 -6.04 23.03
C LEU A 202 -4.62 -4.92 23.26
N LEU A 203 -5.74 -4.91 22.54
CA LEU A 203 -6.77 -3.88 22.67
C LEU A 203 -7.56 -3.94 24.00
N THR A 204 -7.33 -4.94 24.84
CA THR A 204 -7.85 -4.97 26.22
C THR A 204 -7.08 -4.07 27.17
N ARG A 205 -5.88 -3.58 26.79
CA ARG A 205 -5.02 -2.71 27.60
C ARG A 205 -5.40 -1.23 27.40
N PRO A 206 -5.01 -0.34 28.30
CA PRO A 206 -5.48 1.05 28.33
C PRO A 206 -4.70 1.98 27.37
N TRP A 207 -4.58 1.60 26.11
CA TRP A 207 -3.97 2.46 25.09
C TRP A 207 -4.78 3.73 24.87
N ARG A 208 -4.08 4.84 24.66
CA ARG A 208 -4.70 6.10 24.25
C ARG A 208 -4.92 6.16 22.75
N PHE A 209 -3.98 5.59 21.98
CA PHE A 209 -4.07 5.37 20.53
C PHE A 209 -3.65 3.96 20.18
N ALA A 210 -4.21 3.39 19.13
CA ALA A 210 -3.75 2.14 18.55
C ALA A 210 -3.78 2.20 17.03
N ALA A 211 -2.68 1.80 16.40
CA ALA A 211 -2.56 1.73 14.95
C ALA A 211 -2.12 0.34 14.48
N PHE A 212 -2.82 -0.16 13.47
CA PHE A 212 -2.52 -1.43 12.79
C PHE A 212 -2.39 -1.17 11.30
N VAL A 213 -1.44 -1.81 10.62
CA VAL A 213 -1.36 -1.65 9.16
C VAL A 213 -2.64 -2.15 8.50
N GLY A 214 -3.21 -3.26 8.99
CA GLY A 214 -4.47 -3.80 8.50
C GLY A 214 -5.69 -2.91 8.72
N ALA A 215 -5.66 -1.95 9.65
CA ALA A 215 -6.75 -1.00 9.84
C ALA A 215 -6.86 0.00 8.67
N GLY A 216 -5.84 0.13 7.84
CA GLY A 216 -5.86 0.92 6.61
C GLY A 216 -6.64 0.27 5.45
N VAL A 217 -7.16 -0.96 5.61
CA VAL A 217 -7.86 -1.73 4.56
C VAL A 217 -9.22 -2.19 5.08
N ASP A 218 -10.29 -2.04 4.27
CA ASP A 218 -11.66 -2.37 4.71
C ASP A 218 -11.84 -3.87 5.01
N GLU A 219 -11.25 -4.73 4.22
CA GLU A 219 -11.43 -6.17 4.27
C GLU A 219 -10.60 -6.82 5.38
N VAL A 220 -9.61 -6.11 5.91
CA VAL A 220 -8.75 -6.58 6.99
C VAL A 220 -9.36 -6.21 8.33
N LEU A 221 -9.11 -7.01 9.35
CA LEU A 221 -9.65 -6.85 10.71
C LEU A 221 -11.19 -6.85 10.79
N THR A 222 -11.90 -7.32 9.76
CA THR A 222 -13.38 -7.33 9.70
C THR A 222 -14.01 -8.10 10.85
N THR A 223 -13.37 -9.18 11.32
CA THR A 223 -13.85 -10.00 12.43
C THR A 223 -13.83 -9.30 13.78
N LEU A 224 -13.12 -8.17 13.92
CA LEU A 224 -13.19 -7.33 15.11
C LEU A 224 -14.52 -6.56 15.22
N GLY A 225 -15.29 -6.47 14.13
CA GLY A 225 -16.57 -5.75 14.10
C GLY A 225 -16.46 -4.33 14.63
N HIS A 226 -17.25 -3.97 15.64
CA HIS A 226 -17.22 -2.64 16.26
C HIS A 226 -15.91 -2.35 17.02
N GLN A 227 -15.12 -3.36 17.36
CA GLN A 227 -13.81 -3.15 18.00
C GLN A 227 -12.78 -2.49 17.06
N ARG A 228 -13.10 -2.30 15.77
CA ARG A 228 -12.27 -1.46 14.89
C ARG A 228 -12.39 0.03 15.17
N GLU A 229 -13.48 0.47 15.81
CA GLU A 229 -13.73 1.90 16.07
C GLU A 229 -12.58 2.53 16.86
N GLY A 230 -12.07 3.65 16.35
CA GLY A 230 -10.93 4.36 16.91
C GLY A 230 -9.57 3.86 16.45
N LEU A 231 -9.45 2.68 15.80
CA LEU A 231 -8.18 2.18 15.29
C LEU A 231 -7.68 3.04 14.13
N LEU A 232 -6.40 3.39 14.17
CA LEU A 232 -5.68 4.08 13.11
C LEU A 232 -5.02 3.06 12.16
N GLY A 233 -4.85 3.44 10.91
CA GLY A 233 -4.09 2.64 9.94
C GLY A 233 -3.55 3.46 8.78
N PRO A 234 -2.39 3.09 8.19
CA PRO A 234 -1.90 3.73 7.00
C PRO A 234 -2.73 3.31 5.79
N ALA A 235 -3.12 4.27 4.97
CA ALA A 235 -3.76 4.04 3.69
C ALA A 235 -3.03 4.81 2.59
N GLN A 236 -2.88 4.19 1.43
CA GLN A 236 -2.21 4.85 0.31
C GLN A 236 -3.18 5.73 -0.49
N TRP A 237 -4.48 5.48 -0.36
CA TRP A 237 -5.51 6.23 -1.06
C TRP A 237 -6.88 6.02 -0.37
N LEU A 238 -7.71 7.05 -0.41
CA LEU A 238 -9.12 7.01 -0.05
C LEU A 238 -9.86 7.96 -1.01
N PRO A 239 -11.01 7.57 -1.61
CA PRO A 239 -11.72 8.42 -2.57
C PRO A 239 -12.01 9.83 -2.05
N ALA A 240 -12.49 9.93 -0.81
CA ALA A 240 -12.86 11.20 -0.19
C ALA A 240 -11.67 12.15 0.10
N ALA A 241 -10.44 11.61 0.11
CA ALA A 241 -9.21 12.37 0.30
C ALA A 241 -8.31 12.35 -0.95
N ALA A 242 -8.86 11.97 -2.12
CA ALA A 242 -8.13 12.01 -3.38
C ALA A 242 -7.84 13.45 -3.79
N ILE A 243 -6.76 13.62 -4.54
CA ILE A 243 -6.38 14.93 -5.12
C ILE A 243 -6.76 14.95 -6.59
N GLU A 244 -7.01 16.15 -7.12
CA GLU A 244 -7.34 16.34 -8.53
C GLU A 244 -6.18 15.89 -9.43
N PRO A 245 -6.41 14.98 -10.38
CA PRO A 245 -5.36 14.48 -11.26
C PRO A 245 -5.08 15.47 -12.42
N ASP A 246 -3.83 15.55 -12.83
CA ASP A 246 -3.43 16.14 -14.12
C ASP A 246 -3.21 15.07 -15.19
N GLU A 247 -3.25 13.78 -14.79
CA GLU A 247 -3.07 12.65 -15.69
C GLU A 247 -4.09 11.52 -15.39
N GLY A 248 -4.84 11.12 -16.41
CA GLY A 248 -5.89 10.11 -16.32
C GLY A 248 -7.21 10.62 -15.74
N PRO A 249 -8.15 9.72 -15.44
CA PRO A 249 -9.45 10.09 -14.86
C PRO A 249 -9.34 10.42 -13.37
N ASP A 250 -10.35 11.10 -12.85
CA ASP A 250 -10.49 11.40 -11.43
C ASP A 250 -10.93 10.18 -10.59
N SER A 251 -10.97 10.39 -9.28
CA SER A 251 -11.32 9.36 -8.31
C SER A 251 -12.78 8.89 -8.44
N ASP A 252 -13.71 9.79 -8.72
CA ASP A 252 -15.14 9.47 -8.82
C ASP A 252 -15.42 8.58 -10.05
N TRP A 253 -14.82 8.92 -11.18
CA TRP A 253 -14.87 8.08 -12.39
C TRP A 253 -14.34 6.66 -12.11
N PHE A 254 -13.18 6.57 -11.44
CA PHE A 254 -12.57 5.27 -11.14
C PHE A 254 -13.45 4.43 -10.19
N VAL A 255 -14.00 5.04 -9.15
CA VAL A 255 -14.91 4.37 -8.20
C VAL A 255 -16.14 3.83 -8.93
N GLU A 256 -16.75 4.62 -9.81
CA GLU A 256 -17.90 4.19 -10.61
C GLU A 256 -17.54 3.04 -11.57
N ALA A 257 -16.44 3.18 -12.30
CA ALA A 257 -15.97 2.15 -13.21
C ALA A 257 -15.63 0.84 -12.49
N TYR A 258 -15.01 0.93 -11.31
CA TYR A 258 -14.67 -0.25 -10.53
C TYR A 258 -15.91 -0.93 -9.93
N ARG A 259 -16.86 -0.16 -9.40
CA ARG A 259 -18.15 -0.70 -8.92
C ARG A 259 -18.90 -1.43 -10.01
N LYS A 260 -18.92 -0.87 -11.22
CA LYS A 260 -19.58 -1.49 -12.38
C LYS A 260 -18.94 -2.82 -12.77
N GLU A 261 -17.61 -2.94 -12.66
CA GLU A 261 -16.89 -4.15 -13.04
C GLU A 261 -16.87 -5.20 -11.91
N ALA A 262 -16.70 -4.77 -10.66
CA ALA A 262 -16.46 -5.64 -9.50
C ALA A 262 -17.66 -5.81 -8.56
N GLY A 263 -18.66 -4.93 -8.62
CA GLY A 263 -19.82 -4.93 -7.72
C GLY A 263 -19.52 -4.46 -6.29
N VAL A 264 -18.30 -3.97 -6.02
CA VAL A 264 -17.83 -3.49 -4.72
C VAL A 264 -17.00 -2.21 -4.90
N ASP A 265 -16.75 -1.49 -3.81
CA ASP A 265 -15.90 -0.32 -3.83
C ASP A 265 -14.42 -0.68 -4.01
N PRO A 266 -13.63 0.14 -4.73
CA PRO A 266 -12.20 -0.09 -4.87
C PRO A 266 -11.46 0.18 -3.57
N SER A 267 -10.53 -0.71 -3.23
CA SER A 267 -9.52 -0.43 -2.20
C SER A 267 -8.36 0.39 -2.79
N TYR A 268 -7.47 0.92 -1.93
CA TYR A 268 -6.26 1.61 -2.40
C TYR A 268 -5.38 0.69 -3.28
N VAL A 269 -5.46 -0.62 -3.08
CA VAL A 269 -4.74 -1.60 -3.91
C VAL A 269 -5.21 -1.58 -5.36
N ALA A 270 -6.51 -1.42 -5.58
CA ALA A 270 -7.06 -1.23 -6.92
C ALA A 270 -6.61 0.11 -7.52
N ALA A 271 -6.69 1.20 -6.74
CA ALA A 271 -6.30 2.53 -7.20
C ALA A 271 -4.83 2.61 -7.64
N GLN A 272 -3.90 2.01 -6.86
CA GLN A 272 -2.47 1.99 -7.20
C GLN A 272 -2.16 1.15 -8.43
N ALA A 273 -2.90 0.07 -8.67
CA ALA A 273 -2.74 -0.75 -9.88
C ALA A 273 -3.27 -0.02 -11.12
N PHE A 274 -4.43 0.65 -11.01
CA PHE A 274 -4.96 1.49 -12.08
C PHE A 274 -3.99 2.62 -12.41
N ALA A 275 -3.47 3.31 -11.40
CA ALA A 275 -2.49 4.38 -11.57
C ALA A 275 -1.21 3.90 -12.26
N ALA A 276 -0.75 2.68 -11.99
CA ALA A 276 0.40 2.11 -12.71
C ALA A 276 0.16 2.01 -14.22
N GLY A 277 -1.06 1.64 -14.63
CA GLY A 277 -1.47 1.64 -16.02
C GLY A 277 -1.52 3.05 -16.64
N VAL A 278 -2.08 4.02 -15.91
CA VAL A 278 -2.14 5.43 -16.33
C VAL A 278 -0.73 6.00 -16.50
N LEU A 279 0.16 5.77 -15.56
CA LEU A 279 1.56 6.22 -15.60
C LEU A 279 2.32 5.57 -16.76
N TYR A 280 2.09 4.28 -17.02
CA TYR A 280 2.67 3.64 -18.20
C TYR A 280 2.19 4.28 -19.50
N ALA A 281 0.88 4.53 -19.65
CA ALA A 281 0.33 5.18 -20.84
C ALA A 281 0.90 6.59 -21.03
N ARG A 282 1.15 7.33 -19.95
CA ARG A 282 1.85 8.63 -19.97
C ARG A 282 3.28 8.47 -20.44
N CYS A 283 4.05 7.53 -19.88
CA CYS A 283 5.42 7.28 -20.30
C CYS A 283 5.49 6.86 -21.77
N LEU A 284 4.56 6.03 -22.23
CA LEU A 284 4.46 5.61 -23.64
C LEU A 284 4.19 6.80 -24.58
N ARG A 285 3.31 7.73 -24.17
CA ARG A 285 3.02 8.94 -24.92
C ARG A 285 4.25 9.85 -25.06
N ASP A 286 5.01 9.98 -24.00
CA ASP A 286 6.19 10.85 -23.98
C ASP A 286 7.41 10.19 -24.65
N ALA A 287 7.58 8.88 -24.53
CA ALA A 287 8.66 8.08 -25.14
C ALA A 287 8.42 7.79 -26.64
N GLN A 288 7.15 7.68 -27.08
CA GLN A 288 6.73 7.30 -28.45
C GLN A 288 7.20 5.88 -28.86
N GLU A 289 7.69 5.07 -27.91
CA GLU A 289 8.15 3.69 -28.14
C GLU A 289 7.98 2.83 -26.86
N THR A 290 7.95 1.49 -27.02
CA THR A 290 7.74 0.55 -25.92
C THR A 290 9.02 -0.05 -25.36
N THR A 291 10.18 0.44 -25.75
CA THR A 291 11.45 -0.08 -25.23
C THR A 291 11.62 0.22 -23.74
N ASP A 292 12.15 -0.74 -22.99
CA ASP A 292 12.38 -0.58 -21.56
C ASP A 292 13.25 0.65 -21.25
N THR A 293 14.26 0.92 -22.08
CA THR A 293 15.16 2.06 -21.90
C THR A 293 14.41 3.39 -22.02
N ALA A 294 13.57 3.55 -23.04
CA ALA A 294 12.83 4.78 -23.26
C ALA A 294 11.74 5.00 -22.19
N ILE A 295 10.97 3.97 -21.88
CA ILE A 295 9.94 4.02 -20.82
C ILE A 295 10.58 4.36 -19.46
N GLN A 296 11.70 3.73 -19.13
CA GLN A 296 12.39 3.96 -17.88
C GLN A 296 12.97 5.38 -17.80
N ALA A 297 13.56 5.88 -18.89
CA ALA A 297 14.09 7.24 -18.94
C ALA A 297 13.01 8.29 -18.66
N VAL A 298 11.83 8.13 -19.26
CA VAL A 298 10.68 9.03 -18.99
C VAL A 298 10.21 8.88 -17.55
N ALA A 299 9.97 7.63 -17.06
CA ALA A 299 9.46 7.40 -15.72
C ALA A 299 10.37 7.98 -14.62
N GLN A 300 11.68 8.03 -14.84
CA GLN A 300 12.65 8.56 -13.87
C GLN A 300 12.55 10.06 -13.64
N THR A 301 12.07 10.80 -14.61
CA THR A 301 11.94 12.27 -14.57
C THR A 301 10.51 12.75 -14.55
N LEU A 302 9.54 11.82 -14.69
CA LEU A 302 8.13 12.14 -14.73
C LEU A 302 7.66 12.67 -13.37
N GLU A 303 7.03 13.82 -13.40
CA GLU A 303 6.22 14.37 -12.33
C GLU A 303 4.80 14.58 -12.84
N CYS A 304 3.83 13.92 -12.25
CA CYS A 304 2.41 14.10 -12.54
C CYS A 304 1.56 13.66 -11.35
N THR A 305 0.27 13.98 -11.42
CA THR A 305 -0.70 13.58 -10.41
C THR A 305 -1.76 12.71 -11.07
N THR A 306 -1.97 11.52 -10.54
CA THR A 306 -3.08 10.64 -10.92
C THR A 306 -4.14 10.63 -9.82
N LEU A 307 -5.28 9.97 -10.05
CA LEU A 307 -6.29 9.77 -9.00
C LEU A 307 -5.71 9.18 -7.69
N TYR A 308 -4.62 8.42 -7.80
CA TYR A 308 -3.95 7.79 -6.67
C TYR A 308 -3.09 8.78 -5.88
N GLY A 309 -2.52 9.77 -6.55
CA GLY A 309 -1.69 10.81 -5.95
C GLY A 309 -0.54 11.25 -6.85
N LYS A 310 0.33 12.11 -6.31
CA LYS A 310 1.50 12.61 -7.03
C LYS A 310 2.49 11.47 -7.27
N PHE A 311 2.94 11.34 -8.50
CA PHE A 311 4.02 10.44 -8.90
C PHE A 311 5.31 11.25 -9.09
N GLN A 312 6.35 10.84 -8.40
CA GLN A 312 7.71 11.35 -8.54
C GLN A 312 8.67 10.32 -7.93
N LEU A 313 9.68 9.92 -8.65
CA LEU A 313 10.71 9.02 -8.12
C LEU A 313 11.89 9.79 -7.55
N ASP A 314 12.39 9.35 -6.41
CA ASP A 314 13.67 9.82 -5.90
C ASP A 314 14.80 9.40 -6.86
N PRO A 315 15.62 10.33 -7.37
CA PRO A 315 16.61 10.02 -8.40
C PRO A 315 17.67 9.02 -7.96
N SER A 316 18.00 8.99 -6.67
CA SER A 316 19.05 8.14 -6.11
C SER A 316 18.56 6.73 -5.81
N SER A 317 17.42 6.61 -5.17
CA SER A 317 16.86 5.33 -4.73
C SER A 317 15.86 4.71 -5.70
N GLY A 318 15.25 5.50 -6.59
CA GLY A 318 14.15 5.06 -7.46
C GLY A 318 12.86 4.71 -6.70
N LEU A 319 12.79 5.04 -5.41
CA LEU A 319 11.55 4.89 -4.63
C LEU A 319 10.59 6.04 -4.94
N GLN A 320 9.31 5.79 -4.81
CA GLN A 320 8.28 6.81 -4.91
C GLN A 320 8.44 7.82 -3.76
N SER A 321 8.62 9.09 -4.07
CA SER A 321 8.82 10.19 -3.13
C SER A 321 7.74 11.27 -3.20
N GLY A 322 6.98 11.33 -4.29
CA GLY A 322 5.92 12.32 -4.48
C GLY A 322 4.61 11.94 -3.79
N HIS A 323 4.35 10.64 -3.62
CA HIS A 323 3.10 10.16 -3.04
C HIS A 323 3.08 10.29 -1.51
N GLN A 324 2.13 11.05 -1.01
CA GLN A 324 1.87 11.19 0.42
C GLN A 324 0.76 10.24 0.86
N GLY A 325 1.09 9.26 1.69
CA GLY A 325 0.13 8.37 2.31
C GLY A 325 -0.80 9.09 3.29
N LEU A 326 -1.90 8.44 3.62
CA LEU A 326 -2.89 8.89 4.60
C LEU A 326 -2.78 8.06 5.88
N ILE A 327 -3.19 8.63 7.00
CA ILE A 327 -3.68 7.86 8.13
C ILE A 327 -5.18 7.96 8.15
N VAL A 328 -5.81 6.80 8.15
CA VAL A 328 -7.25 6.69 8.33
C VAL A 328 -7.56 6.23 9.74
N GLN A 329 -8.75 6.58 10.23
CA GLN A 329 -9.30 6.07 11.47
C GLN A 329 -10.67 5.45 11.20
N TRP A 330 -10.96 4.34 11.85
CA TRP A 330 -12.30 3.77 11.84
C TRP A 330 -13.23 4.63 12.70
N GLN A 331 -14.24 5.21 12.06
CA GLN A 331 -15.24 6.07 12.69
C GLN A 331 -16.60 5.75 12.10
N GLN A 332 -17.56 5.37 12.97
CA GLN A 332 -18.92 5.01 12.56
C GLN A 332 -18.97 3.91 11.49
N GLY A 333 -18.14 2.88 11.67
CA GLY A 333 -18.09 1.72 10.79
C GLY A 333 -17.38 1.91 9.45
N ARG A 334 -16.71 3.06 9.22
CA ARG A 334 -15.95 3.35 7.98
C ARG A 334 -14.60 3.98 8.28
N ARG A 335 -13.69 3.84 7.35
CA ARG A 335 -12.41 4.55 7.36
C ARG A 335 -12.62 5.99 6.96
N ARG A 336 -12.08 6.91 7.76
CA ARG A 336 -12.01 8.34 7.50
C ARG A 336 -10.57 8.79 7.47
N ALA A 337 -10.18 9.60 6.51
CA ALA A 337 -8.86 10.24 6.52
C ALA A 337 -8.81 11.23 7.69
N VAL A 338 -7.80 11.07 8.55
CA VAL A 338 -7.58 11.93 9.72
C VAL A 338 -6.21 12.60 9.71
N TRP A 339 -5.32 12.18 8.83
CA TRP A 339 -3.98 12.75 8.67
C TRP A 339 -3.48 12.53 7.22
N PRO A 340 -2.73 13.46 6.64
CA PRO A 340 -2.29 14.74 7.21
C PRO A 340 -3.45 15.75 7.31
N PRO A 341 -3.30 16.84 8.09
CA PRO A 341 -4.40 17.78 8.37
C PRO A 341 -5.05 18.38 7.14
N GLU A 342 -4.28 18.68 6.10
CA GLU A 342 -4.76 19.27 4.85
C GLU A 342 -5.62 18.31 3.99
N ARG A 343 -5.62 17.01 4.32
CA ARG A 343 -6.40 15.96 3.63
C ARG A 343 -7.37 15.25 4.57
N ALA A 344 -7.47 15.70 5.82
CA ALA A 344 -8.35 15.10 6.82
C ALA A 344 -9.82 15.40 6.54
N GLU A 345 -10.66 14.36 6.52
CA GLU A 345 -12.12 14.49 6.44
C GLU A 345 -12.75 14.88 7.77
N CYS A 346 -12.11 14.52 8.87
CA CYS A 346 -12.60 14.75 10.22
C CYS A 346 -11.46 14.68 11.25
N PRO A 347 -11.69 15.19 12.46
CA PRO A 347 -10.75 15.06 13.57
C PRO A 347 -10.54 13.62 14.00
N VAL A 348 -9.37 13.33 14.58
CA VAL A 348 -9.08 12.05 15.25
C VAL A 348 -10.00 11.90 16.47
N ILE A 349 -10.66 10.75 16.61
CA ILE A 349 -11.34 10.36 17.86
C ILE A 349 -10.27 9.97 18.87
N PHE A 350 -10.28 10.67 20.00
CA PHE A 350 -9.34 10.49 21.09
C PHE A 350 -10.05 10.68 22.45
N PRO A 351 -9.71 9.92 23.49
CA PRO A 351 -8.88 8.71 23.46
C PRO A 351 -9.55 7.53 22.78
N LEU A 352 -8.79 6.43 22.57
CA LEU A 352 -9.34 5.19 22.00
C LEU A 352 -10.58 4.76 22.78
N PRO A 353 -11.72 4.48 22.10
CA PRO A 353 -12.99 4.17 22.76
C PRO A 353 -12.91 3.05 23.79
N SER A 354 -13.61 3.18 24.91
CA SER A 354 -13.53 2.26 26.07
C SER A 354 -14.05 0.85 25.81
N HIS A 355 -14.77 0.61 24.70
CA HIS A 355 -15.24 -0.74 24.33
C HIS A 355 -14.09 -1.71 24.01
N HIS A 356 -12.88 -1.21 23.85
CA HIS A 356 -11.66 -2.03 23.78
C HIS A 356 -11.26 -2.57 25.17
N ARG A 357 -11.74 -2.00 26.26
CA ARG A 357 -11.48 -2.47 27.62
C ARG A 357 -12.56 -3.49 27.98
N ARG A 358 -12.16 -4.69 28.41
CA ARG A 358 -13.10 -5.60 29.06
C ARG A 358 -13.59 -4.88 30.32
N GLU A 359 -14.89 -4.67 30.45
CA GLU A 359 -15.47 -4.37 31.76
C GLU A 359 -15.05 -5.50 32.69
N GLY A 360 -14.13 -5.19 33.60
CA GLY A 360 -13.70 -6.14 34.61
C GLY A 360 -14.91 -6.59 35.43
N ARG A 361 -15.27 -7.85 35.30
CA ARG A 361 -16.13 -8.54 36.27
C ARG A 361 -15.27 -9.07 37.40
#